data_e25534f32f91e9605308253f3e414d32
#
_entry.id   e25534f32f91e9605308253f3e414d32
#
_cell.length_a   1.000
_cell.length_b   1.000
_cell.length_c   1.000
_cell.angle_alpha   90.00
_cell.angle_beta   90.00
_cell.angle_gamma   90.00
#
_symmetry.space_group_name_H-M   'P 1'
#
loop_
_entity.id
_entity.type
_entity.pdbx_description
1 polymer ?
#
loop_
_entity_poly.entity_id
_entity_poly.type
_entity_poly.pdbx_seq_one_letter_code
_entity_poly.pdbx_strand_id
1 'polypeptide(L)'
;MQDTPTHSLYFSEYEGITGEQAFLNAVMNYPLLKGQQTNLFKCFLPQAWDFGNSTGVSAFVHPDGVYDDPKGNALRNTLYRRLRYRFNFRNELMLFEGVSHLMQFSLNIYSGTQDPSFDTIVNLFTTDMIEECYDHSTVTEVPGIRDTNGWCIKGHPDRIVHIGKQELQLFSKLFEDGKNWSGTRMPLLHCKQFIDVLECFVKQKKTIASLGNGAQISEIWHETNAQQDGTIRRNVHFPDNTFELLYSGPHLGVANPFLRRADKSVRSTAISILLIF
;
A
#
# COMPACT_ATOMS: atom_id res chain seq x y z
N MET A 1 -38.55 20.95 9.21
CA MET A 1 -37.36 20.67 10.04
C MET A 1 -36.83 22.02 10.51
N GLN A 2 -36.82 22.26 11.81
CA GLN A 2 -36.24 23.50 12.34
C GLN A 2 -34.72 23.45 12.14
N ASP A 3 -34.21 24.51 11.56
CA ASP A 3 -32.78 24.69 11.29
C ASP A 3 -32.06 24.89 12.64
N THR A 4 -31.56 23.82 13.20
CA THR A 4 -30.76 23.89 14.42
C THR A 4 -29.35 24.34 14.09
N PRO A 5 -28.66 25.10 14.97
CA PRO A 5 -27.25 25.50 14.76
C PRO A 5 -26.35 24.33 14.40
N THR A 6 -26.62 23.14 14.93
CA THR A 6 -25.89 21.90 14.62
C THR A 6 -26.06 21.46 13.16
N HIS A 7 -27.22 21.66 12.57
CA HIS A 7 -27.52 21.31 11.19
C HIS A 7 -26.74 22.24 10.22
N SER A 8 -26.72 23.53 10.50
CA SER A 8 -25.94 24.50 9.72
C SER A 8 -24.42 24.20 9.78
N LEU A 9 -23.90 23.91 10.97
CA LEU A 9 -22.50 23.52 11.15
C LEU A 9 -22.17 22.24 10.38
N TYR A 10 -23.03 21.23 10.44
CA TYR A 10 -22.84 19.99 9.69
C TYR A 10 -22.76 20.23 8.18
N PHE A 11 -23.67 21.02 7.63
CA PHE A 11 -23.66 21.33 6.19
C PHE A 11 -22.42 22.13 5.78
N SER A 12 -22.02 23.10 6.57
CA SER A 12 -20.78 23.87 6.30
C SER A 12 -19.55 22.98 6.25
N GLU A 13 -19.42 22.05 7.20
CA GLU A 13 -18.32 21.09 7.23
C GLU A 13 -18.39 20.10 6.05
N TYR A 14 -19.59 19.59 5.76
CA TYR A 14 -19.81 18.69 4.63
C TYR A 14 -19.49 19.36 3.28
N GLU A 15 -19.90 20.60 3.06
CA GLU A 15 -19.56 21.36 1.85
C GLU A 15 -18.06 21.59 1.74
N GLY A 16 -17.38 21.93 2.84
CA GLY A 16 -15.94 22.10 2.89
C GLY A 16 -15.20 20.84 2.47
N ILE A 17 -15.49 19.71 3.12
CA ILE A 17 -14.87 18.41 2.82
C ILE A 17 -15.19 17.96 1.38
N THR A 18 -16.44 18.11 0.94
CA THR A 18 -16.84 17.70 -0.42
C THR A 18 -16.16 18.55 -1.48
N GLY A 19 -16.04 19.86 -1.23
CA GLY A 19 -15.33 20.80 -2.12
C GLY A 19 -13.85 20.46 -2.21
N GLU A 20 -13.18 20.19 -1.09
CA GLU A 20 -11.78 19.76 -1.06
C GLU A 20 -11.58 18.44 -1.81
N GLN A 21 -12.40 17.44 -1.57
CA GLN A 21 -12.37 16.19 -2.31
C GLN A 21 -12.57 16.37 -3.81
N ALA A 22 -13.53 17.21 -4.21
CA ALA A 22 -13.78 17.51 -5.62
C ALA A 22 -12.59 18.19 -6.27
N PHE A 23 -11.94 19.13 -5.60
CA PHE A 23 -10.71 19.78 -6.09
C PHE A 23 -9.56 18.81 -6.25
N LEU A 24 -9.31 17.96 -5.26
CA LEU A 24 -8.21 16.98 -5.28
C LEU A 24 -8.44 15.85 -6.31
N ASN A 25 -9.70 15.50 -6.60
CA ASN A 25 -10.06 14.49 -7.59
C ASN A 25 -10.18 15.05 -9.03
N ALA A 26 -10.14 16.38 -9.19
CA ALA A 26 -10.30 16.98 -10.50
C ALA A 26 -9.10 16.65 -11.42
N VAL A 27 -9.36 15.98 -12.53
CA VAL A 27 -8.33 15.57 -13.51
C VAL A 27 -7.57 16.77 -14.06
N MET A 28 -8.23 17.94 -14.17
CA MET A 28 -7.58 19.16 -14.63
C MET A 28 -6.52 19.67 -13.65
N ASN A 29 -6.67 19.41 -12.34
CA ASN A 29 -5.69 19.80 -11.31
C ASN A 29 -4.57 18.78 -11.19
N TYR A 30 -4.94 17.49 -11.25
CA TYR A 30 -4.00 16.38 -11.07
C TYR A 30 -4.18 15.29 -12.15
N PRO A 31 -3.79 15.56 -13.42
CA PRO A 31 -4.03 14.63 -14.52
C PRO A 31 -3.35 13.27 -14.35
N LEU A 32 -2.21 13.22 -13.65
CA LEU A 32 -1.49 11.97 -13.33
C LEU A 32 -2.22 11.07 -12.33
N LEU A 33 -3.20 11.61 -11.60
CA LEU A 33 -3.97 10.87 -10.58
C LEU A 33 -5.33 10.39 -11.09
N LYS A 34 -5.62 10.54 -12.37
CA LYS A 34 -6.90 10.13 -12.96
C LYS A 34 -7.27 8.70 -12.59
N GLY A 35 -8.44 8.55 -11.96
CA GLY A 35 -9.02 7.26 -11.59
C GLY A 35 -8.43 6.60 -10.34
N GLN A 36 -7.42 7.20 -9.72
CA GLN A 36 -6.92 6.75 -8.43
C GLN A 36 -7.78 7.30 -7.29
N GLN A 37 -7.76 6.60 -6.15
CA GLN A 37 -8.27 7.18 -4.92
C GLN A 37 -7.35 8.30 -4.49
N THR A 38 -7.92 9.49 -4.27
CA THR A 38 -7.17 10.66 -3.88
C THR A 38 -6.51 10.45 -2.52
N ASN A 39 -5.24 10.80 -2.48
CA ASN A 39 -4.48 10.91 -1.24
C ASN A 39 -3.56 12.13 -1.38
N LEU A 40 -3.54 12.97 -0.37
CA LEU A 40 -2.86 14.26 -0.42
C LEU A 40 -1.37 14.15 -0.79
N PHE A 41 -0.66 13.12 -0.29
CA PHE A 41 0.75 12.96 -0.63
C PHE A 41 0.96 12.73 -2.14
N LYS A 42 0.03 12.03 -2.83
CA LYS A 42 0.11 11.83 -4.28
C LYS A 42 -0.03 13.14 -5.05
N CYS A 43 -0.78 14.11 -4.50
CA CYS A 43 -0.94 15.44 -5.12
C CYS A 43 0.34 16.28 -5.00
N PHE A 44 1.07 16.15 -3.90
CA PHE A 44 2.32 16.90 -3.70
C PHE A 44 3.45 16.47 -4.64
N LEU A 45 3.49 15.21 -5.08
CA LEU A 45 4.55 14.72 -5.95
C LEU A 45 4.62 15.48 -7.30
N PRO A 46 3.54 15.56 -8.11
CA PRO A 46 3.56 16.35 -9.33
C PRO A 46 3.88 17.82 -9.09
N GLN A 47 3.31 18.42 -8.07
CA GLN A 47 3.55 19.83 -7.74
C GLN A 47 5.04 20.12 -7.45
N ALA A 48 5.68 19.24 -6.69
CA ALA A 48 7.12 19.42 -6.40
C ALA A 48 7.97 19.30 -7.68
N TRP A 49 7.56 18.45 -8.62
CA TRP A 49 8.25 18.32 -9.90
C TRP A 49 8.03 19.52 -10.82
N ASP A 50 6.87 20.15 -10.74
CA ASP A 50 6.53 21.36 -11.51
C ASP A 50 7.26 22.60 -10.96
N PHE A 51 7.48 22.68 -9.64
CA PHE A 51 8.26 23.74 -9.00
C PHE A 51 9.77 23.53 -9.14
N GLY A 52 10.22 22.30 -9.36
CA GLY A 52 11.63 21.98 -9.50
C GLY A 52 12.17 22.34 -10.89
N ASN A 53 13.43 22.79 -10.95
CA ASN A 53 14.14 22.93 -12.21
C ASN A 53 14.76 21.60 -12.67
N SER A 54 15.36 21.57 -13.87
CA SER A 54 15.93 20.35 -14.47
C SER A 54 17.09 19.73 -13.67
N THR A 55 17.76 20.49 -12.81
CA THR A 55 18.87 20.04 -11.95
C THR A 55 18.47 19.96 -10.49
N GLY A 56 17.23 20.34 -10.16
CA GLY A 56 16.69 20.31 -8.80
C GLY A 56 16.57 18.90 -8.25
N VAL A 57 16.70 18.79 -6.93
CA VAL A 57 16.48 17.55 -6.19
C VAL A 57 15.37 17.80 -5.18
N SER A 58 14.44 16.86 -5.09
CA SER A 58 13.40 16.85 -4.06
C SER A 58 13.39 15.50 -3.34
N ALA A 59 13.17 15.51 -2.04
CA ALA A 59 13.08 14.32 -1.23
C ALA A 59 11.77 14.30 -0.45
N PHE A 60 11.10 13.15 -0.43
CA PHE A 60 9.83 12.95 0.26
C PHE A 60 9.82 11.66 1.06
N VAL A 61 9.22 11.74 2.22
CA VAL A 61 8.76 10.55 2.96
C VAL A 61 7.27 10.41 2.74
N HIS A 62 6.85 9.30 2.18
CA HIS A 62 5.43 9.04 1.92
C HIS A 62 5.08 7.55 1.99
N PRO A 63 3.79 7.18 2.14
CA PRO A 63 3.34 5.79 2.06
C PRO A 63 3.75 5.12 0.74
N ASP A 64 3.99 3.83 0.80
CA ASP A 64 4.57 3.06 -0.32
C ASP A 64 3.54 2.68 -1.41
N GLY A 65 2.24 2.88 -1.15
CA GLY A 65 1.14 2.50 -2.04
C GLY A 65 1.15 3.10 -3.45
N VAL A 66 2.00 4.10 -3.73
CA VAL A 66 2.18 4.63 -5.09
C VAL A 66 2.76 3.59 -6.05
N TYR A 67 3.55 2.66 -5.54
CA TYR A 67 4.27 1.66 -6.34
C TYR A 67 3.42 0.45 -6.74
N ASP A 68 2.33 0.18 -6.04
CA ASP A 68 1.47 -0.99 -6.24
C ASP A 68 0.01 -0.66 -6.60
N ASP A 69 -0.41 0.61 -6.57
CA ASP A 69 -1.76 1.03 -6.95
C ASP A 69 -2.11 0.58 -8.38
N PRO A 70 -3.12 -0.28 -8.58
CA PRO A 70 -3.48 -0.78 -9.92
C PRO A 70 -3.80 0.32 -10.93
N LYS A 71 -4.29 1.47 -10.45
CA LYS A 71 -4.66 2.61 -11.29
C LYS A 71 -3.55 3.66 -11.41
N GLY A 72 -2.40 3.43 -10.78
CA GLY A 72 -1.29 4.38 -10.65
C GLY A 72 -0.33 4.44 -11.84
N ASN A 73 -0.62 3.80 -12.97
CA ASN A 73 0.32 3.69 -14.11
C ASN A 73 0.83 5.06 -14.60
N ALA A 74 -0.05 6.03 -14.81
CA ALA A 74 0.34 7.36 -15.31
C ALA A 74 1.28 8.10 -14.34
N LEU A 75 0.98 8.03 -13.03
CA LEU A 75 1.84 8.62 -12.01
C LEU A 75 3.20 7.91 -11.97
N ARG A 76 3.23 6.57 -11.93
CA ARG A 76 4.47 5.80 -11.88
C ARG A 76 5.37 6.02 -13.10
N ASN A 77 4.80 6.13 -14.31
CA ASN A 77 5.57 6.44 -15.51
C ASN A 77 6.36 7.75 -15.36
N THR A 78 5.74 8.78 -14.82
CA THR A 78 6.40 10.07 -14.56
C THR A 78 7.38 9.98 -13.39
N LEU A 79 6.99 9.24 -12.34
CA LEU A 79 7.77 9.06 -11.12
C LEU A 79 9.08 8.31 -11.39
N TYR A 80 9.07 7.17 -12.09
CA TYR A 80 10.26 6.36 -12.36
C TYR A 80 11.31 7.10 -13.17
N ARG A 81 10.91 8.02 -14.02
CA ARG A 81 11.83 8.85 -14.78
C ARG A 81 12.54 9.93 -13.93
N ARG A 82 12.01 10.22 -12.74
CA ARG A 82 12.55 11.21 -11.80
C ARG A 82 13.22 10.59 -10.59
N LEU A 83 12.80 9.38 -10.22
CA LEU A 83 13.33 8.66 -9.05
C LEU A 83 14.81 8.37 -9.22
N ARG A 84 15.59 8.56 -8.14
CA ARG A 84 17.01 8.22 -8.04
C ARG A 84 17.24 7.18 -6.98
N TYR A 85 16.56 7.35 -5.84
CA TYR A 85 16.66 6.41 -4.72
C TYR A 85 15.29 6.21 -4.11
N ARG A 86 15.01 4.96 -3.74
CA ARG A 86 13.86 4.57 -2.93
C ARG A 86 14.34 3.71 -1.77
N PHE A 87 14.14 4.18 -0.56
CA PHE A 87 14.44 3.47 0.67
C PHE A 87 13.13 3.14 1.38
N ASN A 88 12.68 1.87 1.29
CA ASN A 88 11.44 1.43 1.89
C ASN A 88 11.67 0.93 3.31
N PHE A 89 10.94 1.52 4.24
CA PHE A 89 10.98 1.22 5.67
C PHE A 89 9.72 0.49 6.13
N ARG A 90 9.90 -0.37 7.12
CA ARG A 90 8.83 -0.92 7.95
C ARG A 90 8.86 -0.25 9.30
N ASN A 91 7.72 0.26 9.77
CA ASN A 91 7.65 0.98 11.06
C ASN A 91 7.68 0.05 12.29
N GLU A 92 8.11 -1.19 12.16
CA GLU A 92 8.12 -2.21 13.22
C GLU A 92 8.93 -1.78 14.46
N LEU A 93 9.97 -0.96 14.27
CA LEU A 93 10.76 -0.38 15.36
C LEU A 93 10.31 1.04 15.73
N MET A 94 9.09 1.44 15.31
CA MET A 94 8.46 2.71 15.70
C MET A 94 9.28 3.95 15.38
N LEU A 95 9.90 4.01 14.19
CA LEU A 95 10.58 5.23 13.71
C LEU A 95 9.61 6.43 13.70
N PHE A 96 8.34 6.19 13.48
CA PHE A 96 7.23 7.14 13.65
C PHE A 96 6.27 6.61 14.71
N GLU A 97 6.33 7.15 15.93
CA GLU A 97 5.52 6.71 17.08
C GLU A 97 4.01 6.83 16.84
N GLY A 98 3.56 7.88 16.13
CA GLY A 98 2.14 8.10 15.81
C GLY A 98 1.59 7.24 14.67
N VAL A 99 2.42 6.40 14.04
CA VAL A 99 2.06 5.57 12.89
C VAL A 99 2.06 4.10 13.29
N SER A 100 1.07 3.33 12.83
CA SER A 100 1.02 1.90 13.11
C SER A 100 2.33 1.20 12.71
N HIS A 101 2.79 0.27 13.54
CA HIS A 101 3.99 -0.54 13.27
C HIS A 101 3.88 -1.37 11.98
N LEU A 102 2.66 -1.68 11.51
CA LEU A 102 2.42 -2.42 10.28
C LEU A 102 2.58 -1.57 9.02
N MET A 103 2.66 -0.25 9.17
CA MET A 103 2.75 0.65 8.00
C MET A 103 4.13 0.60 7.37
N GLN A 104 4.12 0.68 6.04
CA GLN A 104 5.31 0.86 5.23
C GLN A 104 5.31 2.26 4.63
N PHE A 105 6.47 2.87 4.64
CA PHE A 105 6.72 4.17 4.00
C PHE A 105 8.07 4.13 3.30
N SER A 106 8.29 5.04 2.40
CA SER A 106 9.59 5.16 1.77
C SER A 106 10.11 6.59 1.77
N LEU A 107 11.43 6.72 1.94
CA LEU A 107 12.17 7.91 1.60
C LEU A 107 12.53 7.83 0.12
N ASN A 108 12.11 8.83 -0.64
CA ASN A 108 12.25 8.87 -2.09
C ASN A 108 12.97 10.13 -2.51
N ILE A 109 13.97 9.99 -3.35
CA ILE A 109 14.77 11.11 -3.87
C ILE A 109 14.53 11.20 -5.37
N TYR A 110 14.05 12.37 -5.78
CA TYR A 110 13.69 12.69 -7.16
C TYR A 110 14.59 13.79 -7.72
N SER A 111 14.82 13.77 -9.01
CA SER A 111 15.58 14.79 -9.74
C SER A 111 14.96 15.03 -11.12
N GLY A 112 15.64 15.73 -12.00
CA GLY A 112 15.22 15.97 -13.38
C GLY A 112 14.88 14.70 -14.14
N THR A 113 14.11 14.80 -15.20
CA THR A 113 13.62 13.66 -16.00
C THR A 113 14.76 13.00 -16.79
N GLN A 114 14.86 11.67 -16.68
CA GLN A 114 15.77 10.81 -17.47
C GLN A 114 15.11 9.46 -17.75
N ASP A 115 15.78 8.58 -18.46
CA ASP A 115 15.36 7.18 -18.52
C ASP A 115 15.39 6.57 -17.14
N PRO A 116 14.44 5.67 -16.79
CA PRO A 116 14.39 5.05 -15.47
C PRO A 116 15.70 4.37 -15.11
N SER A 117 16.31 4.86 -14.03
CA SER A 117 17.56 4.32 -13.48
C SER A 117 17.68 4.79 -12.04
N PHE A 118 17.39 3.91 -11.09
CA PHE A 118 17.38 4.22 -9.67
C PHE A 118 17.67 3.00 -8.82
N ASP A 119 18.17 3.24 -7.62
CA ASP A 119 18.41 2.20 -6.63
C ASP A 119 17.27 2.11 -5.64
N THR A 120 16.91 0.89 -5.28
CA THR A 120 15.93 0.62 -4.23
C THR A 120 16.50 -0.31 -3.17
N ILE A 121 16.26 0.03 -1.91
CA ILE A 121 16.54 -0.83 -0.75
C ILE A 121 15.22 -0.97 0.02
N VAL A 122 14.81 -2.19 0.30
CA VAL A 122 13.52 -2.45 0.96
C VAL A 122 13.71 -3.20 2.28
N ASN A 123 12.64 -3.24 3.07
CA ASN A 123 12.62 -3.86 4.40
C ASN A 123 13.68 -3.25 5.35
N LEU A 124 13.81 -1.94 5.31
CA LEU A 124 14.65 -1.21 6.27
C LEU A 124 13.88 -1.02 7.57
N PHE A 125 14.58 -1.15 8.69
CA PHE A 125 14.05 -0.94 10.04
C PHE A 125 14.72 0.25 10.73
N THR A 126 15.94 0.59 10.33
CA THR A 126 16.71 1.74 10.82
C THR A 126 17.40 2.45 9.66
N THR A 127 17.80 3.69 9.88
CA THR A 127 18.49 4.50 8.86
C THR A 127 19.91 4.02 8.57
N ASP A 128 20.61 3.53 9.59
CA ASP A 128 22.02 3.09 9.49
C ASP A 128 22.19 1.93 8.50
N MET A 129 21.13 1.11 8.32
CA MET A 129 21.12 0.04 7.32
C MET A 129 21.38 0.54 5.90
N ILE A 130 21.05 1.80 5.59
CA ILE A 130 21.32 2.38 4.26
C ILE A 130 22.85 2.52 4.07
N GLU A 131 23.52 3.11 5.03
CA GLU A 131 24.97 3.32 4.98
C GLU A 131 25.70 1.98 4.88
N GLU A 132 25.28 1.00 5.68
CA GLU A 132 25.84 -0.37 5.65
C GLU A 132 25.61 -1.06 4.29
N CYS A 133 24.52 -0.79 3.57
CA CYS A 133 24.31 -1.31 2.23
C CYS A 133 25.30 -0.75 1.21
N TYR A 134 25.76 0.50 1.39
CA TYR A 134 26.76 1.13 0.53
C TYR A 134 28.21 0.86 0.98
N ASP A 135 28.39 0.21 2.14
CA ASP A 135 29.72 -0.25 2.58
C ASP A 135 30.07 -1.59 1.91
N HIS A 136 30.93 -1.54 0.92
CA HIS A 136 31.38 -2.72 0.15
C HIS A 136 32.46 -3.56 0.88
N SER A 137 32.81 -3.24 2.11
CA SER A 137 33.80 -4.01 2.90
C SER A 137 33.24 -5.36 3.41
N THR A 138 31.93 -5.54 3.41
CA THR A 138 31.25 -6.69 3.98
C THR A 138 31.12 -7.82 2.95
N VAL A 139 31.80 -8.93 3.18
CA VAL A 139 31.70 -10.17 2.38
C VAL A 139 31.03 -11.23 3.23
N THR A 140 29.71 -11.19 3.31
CA THR A 140 28.90 -12.16 4.06
C THR A 140 27.73 -12.61 3.22
N GLU A 141 26.95 -13.56 3.71
CA GLU A 141 25.66 -13.89 3.12
C GLU A 141 24.67 -12.73 3.34
N VAL A 142 23.78 -12.53 2.36
CA VAL A 142 22.74 -11.51 2.47
C VAL A 142 21.85 -11.81 3.67
N PRO A 143 21.73 -10.91 4.64
CA PRO A 143 20.91 -11.14 5.82
C PRO A 143 19.42 -11.23 5.46
N GLY A 144 18.70 -12.12 6.13
CA GLY A 144 17.24 -12.21 6.01
C GLY A 144 16.54 -11.01 6.64
N ILE A 145 15.21 -10.97 6.52
CA ILE A 145 14.37 -9.94 7.16
C ILE A 145 14.34 -10.12 8.69
N ARG A 146 14.50 -11.34 9.16
CA ARG A 146 14.59 -11.71 10.58
C ARG A 146 15.82 -12.57 10.82
N ASP A 147 16.35 -12.46 12.03
CA ASP A 147 17.38 -13.33 12.59
C ASP A 147 16.88 -13.94 13.92
N THR A 148 17.79 -14.60 14.64
CA THR A 148 17.49 -15.22 15.94
C THR A 148 17.07 -14.21 17.03
N ASN A 149 17.39 -12.94 16.85
CA ASN A 149 17.14 -11.86 17.80
C ASN A 149 15.90 -11.02 17.45
N GLY A 150 15.24 -11.26 16.30
CA GLY A 150 14.07 -10.54 15.86
C GLY A 150 14.21 -9.93 14.46
N TRP A 151 13.92 -8.64 14.31
CA TRP A 151 14.11 -7.93 13.04
C TRP A 151 15.60 -7.71 12.76
N CYS A 152 16.06 -8.14 11.60
CA CYS A 152 17.44 -7.97 11.20
C CYS A 152 17.68 -6.53 10.75
N ILE A 153 18.56 -5.83 11.47
CA ILE A 153 18.93 -4.43 11.22
C ILE A 153 20.28 -4.29 10.48
N LYS A 154 20.75 -5.35 9.82
CA LYS A 154 22.02 -5.36 9.09
C LYS A 154 21.82 -4.96 7.63
N GLY A 155 22.65 -4.05 7.13
CA GLY A 155 22.79 -3.76 5.72
C GLY A 155 23.62 -4.82 4.98
N HIS A 156 23.56 -4.81 3.65
CA HIS A 156 24.42 -5.62 2.77
C HIS A 156 24.38 -5.03 1.36
N PRO A 157 25.50 -4.99 0.61
CA PRO A 157 25.51 -4.43 -0.74
C PRO A 157 24.54 -5.08 -1.72
N ASP A 158 24.31 -6.38 -1.60
CA ASP A 158 23.36 -7.11 -2.45
C ASP A 158 21.87 -6.77 -2.17
N ARG A 159 21.58 -6.01 -1.12
CA ARG A 159 20.24 -5.47 -0.88
C ARG A 159 19.92 -4.24 -1.73
N ILE A 160 20.94 -3.63 -2.33
CA ILE A 160 20.74 -2.57 -3.33
C ILE A 160 20.29 -3.24 -4.61
N VAL A 161 19.05 -2.99 -5.00
CA VAL A 161 18.48 -3.47 -6.25
C VAL A 161 18.40 -2.29 -7.22
N HIS A 162 19.18 -2.33 -8.27
CA HIS A 162 19.11 -1.33 -9.33
C HIS A 162 17.93 -1.63 -10.24
N ILE A 163 17.11 -0.62 -10.51
CA ILE A 163 15.92 -0.70 -11.35
C ILE A 163 16.10 0.20 -12.58
N GLY A 164 16.17 -0.42 -13.72
CA GLY A 164 16.18 0.23 -15.01
C GLY A 164 15.06 -0.28 -15.90
N LYS A 165 15.20 -0.04 -17.19
CA LYS A 165 14.20 -0.45 -18.20
C LYS A 165 13.99 -1.96 -18.23
N GLN A 166 15.07 -2.76 -18.04
CA GLN A 166 14.99 -4.22 -18.13
C GLN A 166 14.16 -4.80 -16.97
N GLU A 167 14.39 -4.32 -15.75
CA GLU A 167 13.66 -4.75 -14.56
C GLU A 167 12.19 -4.32 -14.65
N LEU A 168 11.90 -3.11 -15.11
CA LEU A 168 10.52 -2.65 -15.33
C LEU A 168 9.81 -3.49 -16.42
N GLN A 169 10.50 -3.91 -17.46
CA GLN A 169 9.94 -4.82 -18.47
C GLN A 169 9.66 -6.21 -17.89
N LEU A 170 10.54 -6.72 -17.03
CA LEU A 170 10.35 -7.98 -16.30
C LEU A 170 9.09 -7.90 -15.42
N PHE A 171 8.96 -6.83 -14.63
CA PHE A 171 7.80 -6.63 -13.75
C PHE A 171 6.50 -6.49 -14.55
N SER A 172 6.53 -5.80 -15.68
CA SER A 172 5.36 -5.66 -16.55
C SER A 172 4.86 -7.02 -17.05
N LYS A 173 5.77 -7.94 -17.41
CA LYS A 173 5.40 -9.30 -17.84
C LYS A 173 4.79 -10.13 -16.72
N LEU A 174 5.18 -9.89 -15.46
CA LEU A 174 4.70 -10.64 -14.30
C LEU A 174 3.39 -10.11 -13.73
N PHE A 175 3.26 -8.79 -13.64
CA PHE A 175 2.19 -8.14 -12.84
C PHE A 175 1.18 -7.37 -13.70
N GLU A 176 1.47 -7.21 -15.00
CA GLU A 176 0.61 -6.49 -15.93
C GLU A 176 0.43 -7.33 -17.22
N ASP A 177 0.17 -6.68 -18.34
CA ASP A 177 -0.01 -7.32 -19.65
C ASP A 177 1.29 -7.45 -20.48
N GLY A 178 2.42 -7.01 -19.95
CA GLY A 178 3.72 -6.99 -20.61
C GLY A 178 3.91 -5.89 -21.67
N LYS A 179 2.87 -5.10 -21.98
CA LYS A 179 2.90 -4.09 -23.04
C LYS A 179 3.37 -2.73 -22.55
N ASN A 180 2.89 -2.30 -21.39
CA ASN A 180 3.18 -0.99 -20.83
C ASN A 180 4.09 -1.12 -19.60
N TRP A 181 5.40 -1.17 -19.83
CA TRP A 181 6.39 -1.35 -18.78
C TRP A 181 6.70 -0.07 -18.00
N SER A 182 6.53 1.12 -18.60
CA SER A 182 7.04 2.38 -18.05
C SER A 182 6.35 2.83 -16.77
N GLY A 183 5.13 2.39 -16.53
CA GLY A 183 4.38 2.68 -15.31
C GLY A 183 3.92 1.43 -14.58
N THR A 184 4.63 0.29 -14.76
CA THR A 184 4.30 -0.99 -14.13
C THR A 184 4.38 -0.91 -12.60
N ARG A 185 3.65 -1.78 -11.92
CA ARG A 185 3.80 -1.97 -10.47
C ARG A 185 5.18 -2.54 -10.15
N MET A 186 5.70 -2.19 -8.99
CA MET A 186 7.05 -2.56 -8.57
C MET A 186 6.99 -3.43 -7.31
N PRO A 187 7.51 -4.66 -7.35
CA PRO A 187 7.58 -5.53 -6.18
C PRO A 187 8.62 -5.03 -5.16
N LEU A 188 8.50 -5.53 -3.93
CA LEU A 188 9.49 -5.35 -2.88
C LEU A 188 10.54 -6.46 -2.97
N LEU A 189 11.69 -6.17 -3.52
CA LEU A 189 12.80 -7.12 -3.69
C LEU A 189 13.83 -6.92 -2.59
N HIS A 190 13.96 -7.90 -1.70
CA HIS A 190 14.87 -7.81 -0.56
C HIS A 190 16.35 -7.76 -0.97
N CYS A 191 16.70 -8.40 -2.05
CA CYS A 191 18.06 -8.39 -2.60
C CYS A 191 18.03 -8.62 -4.13
N LYS A 192 19.15 -8.33 -4.79
CA LYS A 192 19.29 -8.41 -6.25
C LYS A 192 19.05 -9.81 -6.81
N GLN A 193 19.34 -10.86 -6.06
CA GLN A 193 19.14 -12.25 -6.49
C GLN A 193 17.66 -12.60 -6.74
N PHE A 194 16.73 -11.82 -6.18
CA PHE A 194 15.30 -12.00 -6.49
C PHE A 194 14.94 -11.67 -7.94
N ILE A 195 15.74 -10.87 -8.65
CA ILE A 195 15.56 -10.64 -10.10
C ILE A 195 15.65 -11.95 -10.86
N ASP A 196 16.66 -12.78 -10.60
CA ASP A 196 16.83 -14.09 -11.25
C ASP A 196 15.64 -15.01 -10.97
N VAL A 197 15.11 -14.97 -9.75
CA VAL A 197 13.91 -15.73 -9.36
C VAL A 197 12.69 -15.26 -10.18
N LEU A 198 12.50 -13.95 -10.32
CA LEU A 198 11.40 -13.39 -11.12
C LEU A 198 11.54 -13.75 -12.61
N GLU A 199 12.75 -13.79 -13.15
CA GLU A 199 12.98 -14.28 -14.52
C GLU A 199 12.57 -15.76 -14.68
N CYS A 200 12.80 -16.59 -13.67
CA CYS A 200 12.31 -17.97 -13.69
C CYS A 200 10.79 -18.04 -13.71
N PHE A 201 10.07 -17.15 -12.97
CA PHE A 201 8.63 -17.10 -13.01
C PHE A 201 8.09 -16.68 -14.39
N VAL A 202 8.71 -15.71 -15.06
CA VAL A 202 8.29 -15.30 -16.43
C VAL A 202 8.40 -16.44 -17.43
N LYS A 203 9.36 -17.37 -17.24
CA LYS A 203 9.53 -18.54 -18.12
C LYS A 203 8.44 -19.60 -17.92
N GLN A 204 7.61 -19.51 -16.86
CA GLN A 204 6.54 -20.47 -16.61
C GLN A 204 5.42 -20.31 -17.63
N LYS A 205 5.08 -21.43 -18.31
CA LYS A 205 4.01 -21.46 -19.31
C LYS A 205 2.63 -21.62 -18.70
N LYS A 206 2.55 -22.20 -17.49
CA LYS A 206 1.29 -22.45 -16.78
C LYS A 206 1.11 -21.38 -15.70
N THR A 207 0.10 -20.56 -15.85
CA THR A 207 -0.32 -19.56 -14.87
C THR A 207 -1.76 -19.84 -14.46
N ILE A 208 -2.22 -19.26 -13.35
CA ILE A 208 -3.62 -19.36 -12.94
C ILE A 208 -4.53 -18.81 -14.06
N ALA A 209 -4.15 -17.72 -14.71
CA ALA A 209 -4.89 -17.17 -15.84
C ALA A 209 -4.98 -18.12 -17.03
N SER A 210 -3.99 -19.01 -17.24
CA SER A 210 -4.02 -20.00 -18.32
C SER A 210 -5.03 -21.14 -18.09
N LEU A 211 -5.60 -21.27 -16.88
CA LEU A 211 -6.64 -22.25 -16.56
C LEU A 211 -8.02 -21.81 -17.07
N GLY A 212 -8.18 -20.55 -17.45
CA GLY A 212 -9.44 -20.01 -17.97
C GLY A 212 -10.62 -20.34 -17.04
N ASN A 213 -11.70 -20.91 -17.59
CA ASN A 213 -12.88 -21.32 -16.81
C ASN A 213 -12.64 -22.52 -15.88
N GLY A 214 -11.46 -23.17 -15.94
CA GLY A 214 -11.08 -24.27 -15.05
C GLY A 214 -10.66 -23.82 -13.65
N ALA A 215 -10.53 -22.52 -13.41
CA ALA A 215 -10.26 -21.95 -12.09
C ALA A 215 -11.24 -20.81 -11.79
N GLN A 216 -11.93 -20.93 -10.68
CA GLN A 216 -12.78 -19.88 -10.16
C GLN A 216 -12.15 -19.31 -8.89
N ILE A 217 -11.83 -18.01 -8.91
CA ILE A 217 -11.34 -17.27 -7.75
C ILE A 217 -12.50 -16.44 -7.24
N SER A 218 -12.94 -16.69 -6.02
CA SER A 218 -13.97 -15.91 -5.34
C SER A 218 -13.55 -15.62 -3.91
N GLU A 219 -13.98 -14.49 -3.39
CA GLU A 219 -13.98 -14.27 -1.95
C GLU A 219 -15.08 -15.18 -1.35
N ILE A 220 -14.72 -15.97 -0.33
CA ILE A 220 -15.70 -16.83 0.35
C ILE A 220 -16.82 -15.96 0.94
N TRP A 221 -16.47 -14.78 1.39
CA TRP A 221 -17.38 -13.83 2.02
C TRP A 221 -16.90 -12.40 1.84
N HIS A 222 -17.73 -11.56 1.25
CA HIS A 222 -17.49 -10.13 1.13
C HIS A 222 -18.72 -9.37 1.62
N GLU A 223 -18.65 -8.86 2.83
CA GLU A 223 -19.81 -8.26 3.52
C GLU A 223 -20.45 -7.10 2.74
N THR A 224 -19.64 -6.24 2.13
CA THR A 224 -20.15 -5.11 1.34
C THR A 224 -20.94 -5.59 0.13
N ASN A 225 -20.42 -6.58 -0.60
CA ASN A 225 -21.12 -7.15 -1.75
C ASN A 225 -22.40 -7.89 -1.31
N ALA A 226 -22.32 -8.64 -0.22
CA ALA A 226 -23.46 -9.36 0.34
C ALA A 226 -24.59 -8.42 0.82
N GLN A 227 -24.27 -7.21 1.24
CA GLN A 227 -25.27 -6.18 1.53
C GLN A 227 -25.87 -5.59 0.25
N GLN A 228 -25.05 -5.38 -0.78
CA GLN A 228 -25.52 -4.81 -2.06
C GLN A 228 -26.45 -5.77 -2.81
N ASP A 229 -26.15 -7.06 -2.79
CA ASP A 229 -26.98 -8.09 -3.45
C ASP A 229 -28.13 -8.60 -2.58
N GLY A 230 -28.22 -8.13 -1.33
CA GLY A 230 -29.30 -8.47 -0.41
C GLY A 230 -29.15 -9.80 0.33
N THR A 231 -27.99 -10.49 0.17
CA THR A 231 -27.69 -11.72 0.90
C THR A 231 -27.63 -11.49 2.41
N ILE A 232 -27.16 -10.29 2.82
CA ILE A 232 -27.16 -9.86 4.21
C ILE A 232 -27.98 -8.58 4.35
N ARG A 233 -28.72 -8.51 5.44
CA ARG A 233 -29.32 -7.26 5.91
C ARG A 233 -28.71 -6.91 7.26
N ARG A 234 -28.07 -5.76 7.35
CA ARG A 234 -27.64 -5.22 8.65
C ARG A 234 -28.86 -4.78 9.44
N ASN A 235 -28.91 -5.19 10.68
CA ASN A 235 -29.91 -4.76 11.63
C ASN A 235 -29.22 -4.33 12.94
N VAL A 236 -29.75 -3.31 13.60
CA VAL A 236 -29.28 -2.83 14.91
C VAL A 236 -30.16 -3.33 16.06
N HIS A 237 -31.03 -4.30 15.78
CA HIS A 237 -31.88 -4.93 16.77
C HIS A 237 -31.11 -5.99 17.57
N PHE A 238 -31.31 -6.01 18.88
CA PHE A 238 -30.76 -7.09 19.72
C PHE A 238 -31.57 -8.37 19.48
N PRO A 239 -30.96 -9.56 19.42
CA PRO A 239 -31.70 -10.80 19.26
C PRO A 239 -32.54 -11.09 20.49
N ASP A 240 -33.70 -11.68 20.25
CA ASP A 240 -34.64 -12.05 21.31
C ASP A 240 -34.17 -13.28 22.10
N ASN A 241 -33.27 -14.06 21.53
CA ASN A 241 -32.77 -15.28 22.18
C ASN A 241 -31.31 -15.59 21.79
N THR A 242 -30.65 -16.44 22.57
CA THR A 242 -29.24 -16.80 22.39
C THR A 242 -28.97 -17.66 21.15
N PHE A 243 -29.97 -18.29 20.55
CA PHE A 243 -29.80 -19.09 19.33
C PHE A 243 -29.59 -18.24 18.08
N GLU A 244 -29.94 -16.96 18.14
CA GLU A 244 -29.69 -15.97 17.07
C GLU A 244 -28.27 -15.39 17.13
N LEU A 245 -27.47 -15.77 18.16
CA LEU A 245 -26.13 -15.25 18.36
C LEU A 245 -25.10 -16.14 17.65
N LEU A 246 -24.24 -15.52 16.83
CA LEU A 246 -23.03 -16.15 16.33
C LEU A 246 -21.86 -15.84 17.28
N TYR A 247 -21.31 -16.89 17.90
CA TYR A 247 -20.23 -16.75 18.86
C TYR A 247 -18.83 -16.72 18.26
N SER A 248 -18.70 -17.09 16.97
CA SER A 248 -17.42 -17.08 16.25
C SER A 248 -17.62 -16.91 14.75
N GLY A 249 -16.61 -16.34 14.07
CA GLY A 249 -16.58 -16.20 12.62
C GLY A 249 -15.57 -15.15 12.17
N PRO A 250 -15.08 -15.23 10.93
CA PRO A 250 -13.96 -14.42 10.46
C PRO A 250 -14.25 -12.92 10.42
N HIS A 251 -15.50 -12.50 10.30
CA HIS A 251 -15.87 -11.08 10.14
C HIS A 251 -16.57 -10.46 11.36
N LEU A 252 -16.79 -11.22 12.40
CA LEU A 252 -17.52 -10.76 13.57
C LEU A 252 -16.87 -9.58 14.31
N GLY A 253 -15.53 -9.52 14.30
CA GLY A 253 -14.77 -8.48 14.98
C GLY A 253 -14.62 -7.17 14.18
N VAL A 254 -14.81 -7.20 12.86
CA VAL A 254 -14.52 -6.07 11.98
C VAL A 254 -15.77 -5.28 11.63
N ALA A 255 -16.89 -5.96 11.43
CA ALA A 255 -18.11 -5.36 10.91
C ALA A 255 -19.14 -4.94 11.97
N ASN A 256 -18.93 -5.26 13.24
CA ASN A 256 -19.89 -4.96 14.28
C ASN A 256 -19.59 -3.60 14.94
N PRO A 257 -20.43 -2.56 14.73
CA PRO A 257 -20.23 -1.23 15.32
C PRO A 257 -20.38 -1.22 16.84
N PHE A 258 -20.93 -2.29 17.43
CA PHE A 258 -21.09 -2.45 18.88
C PHE A 258 -19.97 -3.27 19.50
N LEU A 259 -18.99 -3.76 18.74
CA LEU A 259 -17.84 -4.45 19.27
C LEU A 259 -16.96 -3.45 20.03
N ARG A 260 -17.17 -3.34 21.34
CA ARG A 260 -16.16 -2.73 22.20
C ARG A 260 -14.97 -3.65 22.25
N ARG A 261 -13.82 -3.17 21.83
CA ARG A 261 -12.55 -3.84 22.05
C ARG A 261 -12.41 -4.01 23.57
N ALA A 262 -12.43 -5.24 24.04
CA ALA A 262 -12.23 -5.50 25.46
C ALA A 262 -10.88 -4.89 25.89
N ASP A 263 -10.87 -4.18 27.00
CA ASP A 263 -9.64 -3.71 27.59
C ASP A 263 -8.72 -4.92 27.85
N LYS A 264 -7.42 -4.76 27.61
CA LYS A 264 -6.42 -5.82 27.80
C LYS A 264 -6.41 -6.40 29.22
N SER A 265 -7.04 -5.71 30.18
CA SER A 265 -7.23 -6.13 31.55
C SER A 265 -8.35 -7.16 31.74
N VAL A 266 -9.26 -7.33 30.82
CA VAL A 266 -10.40 -8.26 30.92
C VAL A 266 -9.98 -9.65 30.43
N ARG A 267 -9.65 -10.54 31.35
CA ARG A 267 -9.26 -11.93 31.06
C ARG A 267 -10.41 -12.91 30.84
N SER A 268 -11.66 -12.47 30.87
CA SER A 268 -12.85 -13.30 30.66
C SER A 268 -13.64 -12.81 29.49
N THR A 269 -13.69 -13.59 28.44
CA THR A 269 -14.40 -13.34 27.22
C THR A 269 -15.78 -13.99 27.24
N ALA A 270 -16.78 -13.25 27.68
CA ALA A 270 -18.13 -13.44 27.17
C ALA A 270 -18.39 -12.27 26.19
N ILE A 271 -17.97 -12.42 24.95
CA ILE A 271 -18.30 -11.45 23.88
C ILE A 271 -19.54 -12.01 23.20
N SER A 272 -20.68 -11.44 23.52
CA SER A 272 -21.92 -11.68 22.77
C SER A 272 -21.88 -10.81 21.51
N ILE A 273 -21.84 -11.42 20.34
CA ILE A 273 -21.84 -10.75 19.04
C ILE A 273 -23.08 -11.15 18.28
N LEU A 274 -23.76 -10.13 17.80
CA LEU A 274 -25.04 -10.22 17.14
C LEU A 274 -24.87 -10.23 15.62
N LEU A 275 -25.29 -11.31 14.95
CA LEU A 275 -25.61 -11.30 13.54
C LEU A 275 -27.06 -11.81 13.38
N ILE A 276 -27.90 -11.05 12.72
CA ILE A 276 -29.25 -11.47 12.33
C ILE A 276 -29.19 -11.74 10.83
N PHE A 277 -29.59 -12.95 10.44
CA PHE A 277 -29.81 -13.32 9.05
C PHE A 277 -31.18 -12.87 8.58
#